data_769b826dcd57b09a50b4a0b04a694d89
#
_entry.id   769b826dcd57b09a50b4a0b04a694d89
#
_cell.length_a   1.000
_cell.length_b   1.000
_cell.length_c   1.000
_cell.angle_alpha   90.00
_cell.angle_beta   90.00
_cell.angle_gamma   90.00
#
_symmetry.space_group_name_H-M   'P 1'
#
loop_
_entity.id
_entity.type
_entity.pdbx_description
1 polymer ?
#
loop_
_entity_poly.entity_id
_entity_poly.type
_entity_poly.pdbx_seq_one_letter_code
_entity_poly.pdbx_strand_id
1 'polypeptide(L)'
;MTGTSPVVLKYPLEPAWQFKTMEKPKGQGEMLVSSPVVRGGKVYVGCKDGKFFCLDLVSGKEIWKAEAKGAFDGAAAFAGDLVVTGCQDGFVYAWNAESGKEAWKYETDAEIHAAANVWTDPETKAQHIIIGSYDYNVYSLDAKTGKKEWAAETGYYINGGAAVGDGKVVFGGCDSVLHVHDVKSGKEEKHIEVGAYIGNNVAIADGVIYVSHYGNRVGAYSIADGMQVWEYGERDFEYYAAASIWEKTVFVGGRDKRFHAIDRVTGKQKWEFRARDRIDSSAVVCGGQSVIFGCDDGYIYALDLEKGSELWRFEAGSPVKSSPAIAGDYVLFGADDGLVYAFKNGK
;
A
#
# COMPACT_ATOMS: atom_id res chain seq x y z
N MET A 1 8.09 1.31 -1.85
CA MET A 1 7.74 2.31 -0.79
C MET A 1 8.17 1.76 0.55
N THR A 2 8.70 2.58 1.45
CA THR A 2 9.22 2.13 2.75
C THR A 2 8.24 2.31 3.92
N GLY A 3 7.01 2.77 3.67
CA GLY A 3 6.00 3.00 4.70
C GLY A 3 6.40 4.08 5.72
N THR A 4 6.97 5.21 5.27
CA THR A 4 7.47 6.26 6.15
C THR A 4 6.97 7.65 5.76
N SER A 5 6.81 8.52 6.76
CA SER A 5 6.52 9.95 6.62
C SER A 5 7.50 10.75 7.49
N PRO A 6 8.04 11.88 7.04
CA PRO A 6 8.88 12.75 7.86
C PRO A 6 8.08 13.53 8.92
N VAL A 7 6.76 13.47 8.89
CA VAL A 7 5.88 14.20 9.79
C VAL A 7 5.94 13.60 11.19
N VAL A 8 6.23 14.43 12.20
CA VAL A 8 6.09 14.07 13.61
C VAL A 8 4.65 14.27 14.04
N LEU A 9 4.01 13.21 14.54
CA LEU A 9 2.66 13.29 15.07
C LEU A 9 2.67 13.61 16.58
N LYS A 10 1.75 14.46 16.99
CA LYS A 10 1.48 14.77 18.40
C LYS A 10 0.17 14.11 18.83
N TYR A 11 0.19 13.43 19.94
CA TYR A 11 -0.96 12.70 20.46
C TYR A 11 -1.57 13.40 21.68
N PRO A 12 -2.91 13.30 21.90
CA PRO A 12 -3.86 12.56 21.07
C PRO A 12 -4.13 13.24 19.72
N LEU A 13 -4.39 12.43 18.69
CA LEU A 13 -4.91 12.96 17.42
C LEU A 13 -6.39 13.36 17.63
N GLU A 14 -6.79 14.49 17.04
CA GLU A 14 -8.16 15.01 17.13
C GLU A 14 -8.94 14.66 15.83
N PRO A 15 -10.17 14.11 15.90
CA PRO A 15 -11.01 13.92 14.72
C PRO A 15 -11.22 15.25 13.98
N ALA A 16 -10.99 15.27 12.67
CA ALA A 16 -11.16 16.46 11.84
C ALA A 16 -12.46 16.40 11.04
N TRP A 17 -12.64 15.33 10.27
CA TRP A 17 -13.83 15.08 9.48
C TRP A 17 -13.97 13.61 9.13
N GLN A 18 -15.15 13.23 8.64
CA GLN A 18 -15.45 11.94 8.05
C GLN A 18 -16.14 12.15 6.71
N PHE A 19 -15.85 11.30 5.73
CA PHE A 19 -16.51 11.29 4.43
C PHE A 19 -17.08 9.91 4.14
N LYS A 20 -18.37 9.85 3.80
CA LYS A 20 -19.05 8.61 3.46
C LYS A 20 -18.95 8.36 1.97
N THR A 21 -18.25 7.32 1.57
CA THR A 21 -17.99 7.00 0.16
C THR A 21 -19.18 6.31 -0.51
N MET A 22 -19.97 5.54 0.26
CA MET A 22 -21.11 4.80 -0.26
C MET A 22 -22.18 4.60 0.80
N GLU A 23 -23.44 4.43 0.35
CA GLU A 23 -24.52 3.98 1.22
C GLU A 23 -24.38 2.48 1.49
N LYS A 24 -24.58 2.08 2.74
CA LYS A 24 -24.53 0.66 3.13
C LYS A 24 -25.54 -0.15 2.31
N PRO A 25 -25.13 -1.14 1.50
CA PRO A 25 -26.09 -2.02 0.86
C PRO A 25 -26.90 -2.76 1.93
N LYS A 26 -28.20 -2.91 1.74
CA LYS A 26 -29.01 -3.79 2.59
C LYS A 26 -28.54 -5.22 2.37
N GLY A 27 -27.78 -5.77 3.33
CA GLY A 27 -27.36 -7.17 3.32
C GLY A 27 -26.00 -7.40 2.67
N GLN A 28 -24.99 -7.43 3.50
CA GLN A 28 -23.67 -8.04 3.34
C GLN A 28 -22.69 -7.43 2.31
N GLY A 29 -21.50 -7.21 2.79
CA GLY A 29 -20.26 -7.01 2.06
C GLY A 29 -19.37 -6.03 2.78
N GLU A 30 -18.10 -6.39 2.89
CA GLU A 30 -17.04 -5.48 3.28
C GLU A 30 -17.05 -4.32 2.29
N MET A 31 -17.20 -3.10 2.79
CA MET A 31 -17.12 -1.89 1.98
C MET A 31 -15.68 -1.38 2.00
N LEU A 32 -14.75 -2.19 1.42
CA LEU A 32 -13.36 -1.83 1.32
C LEU A 32 -13.20 -0.48 0.65
N VAL A 33 -12.57 0.43 1.35
CA VAL A 33 -12.04 1.68 0.84
C VAL A 33 -10.57 1.48 0.57
N SER A 34 -10.07 1.83 -0.62
CA SER A 34 -8.64 1.75 -0.92
C SER A 34 -7.84 2.61 0.07
N SER A 35 -6.55 2.36 0.18
CA SER A 35 -5.70 3.25 0.98
C SER A 35 -5.72 4.66 0.39
N PRO A 36 -6.08 5.70 1.17
CA PRO A 36 -6.11 7.06 0.67
C PRO A 36 -4.71 7.54 0.31
N VAL A 37 -4.61 8.40 -0.69
CA VAL A 37 -3.36 9.08 -1.06
C VAL A 37 -3.60 10.58 -1.10
N VAL A 38 -2.58 11.38 -0.75
CA VAL A 38 -2.73 12.83 -0.62
C VAL A 38 -1.69 13.56 -1.44
N ARG A 39 -2.14 14.58 -2.19
CA ARG A 39 -1.27 15.49 -2.93
C ARG A 39 -1.94 16.85 -3.11
N GLY A 40 -1.16 17.93 -2.93
CA GLY A 40 -1.62 19.29 -3.21
C GLY A 40 -2.86 19.72 -2.41
N GLY A 41 -2.99 19.27 -1.15
CA GLY A 41 -4.16 19.57 -0.32
C GLY A 41 -5.43 18.81 -0.71
N LYS A 42 -5.31 17.73 -1.48
CA LYS A 42 -6.42 16.87 -1.91
C LYS A 42 -6.19 15.42 -1.52
N VAL A 43 -7.26 14.74 -1.16
CA VAL A 43 -7.30 13.30 -0.82
C VAL A 43 -7.94 12.55 -1.96
N TYR A 44 -7.33 11.44 -2.37
CA TYR A 44 -7.83 10.58 -3.43
C TYR A 44 -8.06 9.19 -2.88
N VAL A 45 -9.24 8.62 -3.13
CA VAL A 45 -9.62 7.32 -2.57
C VAL A 45 -10.62 6.61 -3.47
N GLY A 46 -10.40 5.33 -3.67
CA GLY A 46 -11.28 4.44 -4.40
C GLY A 46 -12.16 3.62 -3.48
N CYS A 47 -13.26 3.12 -4.03
CA CYS A 47 -14.24 2.31 -3.31
C CYS A 47 -14.65 1.06 -4.07
N LYS A 48 -15.24 0.13 -3.34
CA LYS A 48 -15.70 -1.15 -3.87
C LYS A 48 -16.88 -1.02 -4.86
N ASP A 49 -17.65 0.07 -4.80
CA ASP A 49 -18.75 0.34 -5.71
C ASP A 49 -18.36 0.99 -7.04
N GLY A 50 -17.04 1.04 -7.33
CA GLY A 50 -16.52 1.59 -8.57
C GLY A 50 -16.41 3.11 -8.62
N LYS A 51 -16.52 3.79 -7.48
CA LYS A 51 -16.30 5.22 -7.40
C LYS A 51 -14.88 5.54 -6.95
N PHE A 52 -14.31 6.58 -7.55
CA PHE A 52 -13.03 7.15 -7.17
C PHE A 52 -13.22 8.64 -6.86
N PHE A 53 -12.89 9.06 -5.64
CA PHE A 53 -13.16 10.39 -5.14
C PHE A 53 -11.89 11.22 -5.03
N CYS A 54 -12.03 12.53 -5.29
CA CYS A 54 -11.11 13.57 -4.87
C CYS A 54 -11.81 14.47 -3.85
N LEU A 55 -11.21 14.56 -2.66
CA LEU A 55 -11.76 15.35 -1.55
C LEU A 55 -10.78 16.47 -1.18
N ASP A 56 -11.30 17.57 -0.66
CA ASP A 56 -10.48 18.61 -0.03
C ASP A 56 -9.91 18.10 1.32
N LEU A 57 -8.61 18.20 1.50
CA LEU A 57 -7.92 17.68 2.69
C LEU A 57 -8.40 18.33 4.00
N VAL A 58 -8.73 19.62 3.96
CA VAL A 58 -9.04 20.39 5.16
C VAL A 58 -10.49 20.20 5.59
N SER A 59 -11.41 20.21 4.62
CA SER A 59 -12.85 20.16 4.88
C SER A 59 -13.49 18.80 4.69
N GLY A 60 -12.82 17.86 4.02
CA GLY A 60 -13.38 16.57 3.64
C GLY A 60 -14.45 16.62 2.54
N LYS A 61 -14.68 17.78 1.93
CA LYS A 61 -15.70 17.94 0.89
C LYS A 61 -15.25 17.33 -0.44
N GLU A 62 -16.20 16.71 -1.15
CA GLU A 62 -15.98 16.23 -2.51
C GLU A 62 -15.65 17.41 -3.45
N ILE A 63 -14.54 17.27 -4.19
CA ILE A 63 -14.15 18.20 -5.26
C ILE A 63 -14.62 17.63 -6.60
N TRP A 64 -14.31 16.36 -6.86
CA TRP A 64 -14.79 15.63 -8.02
C TRP A 64 -14.83 14.12 -7.71
N LYS A 65 -15.56 13.39 -8.55
CA LYS A 65 -15.55 11.92 -8.55
C LYS A 65 -15.52 11.38 -9.97
N ALA A 66 -14.96 10.18 -10.12
CA ALA A 66 -15.03 9.36 -11.32
C ALA A 66 -15.70 8.03 -11.01
N GLU A 67 -16.22 7.34 -12.03
CA GLU A 67 -16.91 6.07 -11.89
C GLU A 67 -16.37 5.05 -12.91
N ALA A 68 -16.18 3.81 -12.48
CA ALA A 68 -15.81 2.65 -13.26
C ALA A 68 -16.78 1.49 -13.00
N LYS A 69 -16.62 0.38 -13.73
CA LYS A 69 -17.52 -0.77 -13.59
C LYS A 69 -17.09 -1.77 -12.51
N GLY A 70 -15.86 -1.65 -12.00
CA GLY A 70 -15.29 -2.53 -10.99
C GLY A 70 -14.81 -1.75 -9.76
N ALA A 71 -14.40 -2.46 -8.71
CA ALA A 71 -13.88 -1.87 -7.49
C ALA A 71 -12.48 -1.26 -7.70
N PHE A 72 -12.15 -0.26 -6.89
CA PHE A 72 -10.81 0.30 -6.75
C PHE A 72 -10.21 -0.15 -5.41
N ASP A 73 -9.42 -1.23 -5.43
CA ASP A 73 -8.80 -1.80 -4.23
C ASP A 73 -7.40 -1.24 -3.98
N GLY A 74 -6.60 -1.10 -5.03
CA GLY A 74 -5.24 -0.61 -4.95
C GLY A 74 -5.16 0.89 -4.64
N ALA A 75 -4.11 1.28 -3.90
CA ALA A 75 -3.79 2.70 -3.72
C ALA A 75 -3.41 3.34 -5.06
N ALA A 76 -3.84 4.58 -5.27
CA ALA A 76 -3.47 5.35 -6.45
C ALA A 76 -2.03 5.89 -6.34
N ALA A 77 -1.45 6.23 -7.49
CA ALA A 77 -0.16 6.90 -7.61
C ALA A 77 -0.27 8.21 -8.39
N PHE A 78 0.72 9.08 -8.25
CA PHE A 78 0.75 10.36 -8.95
C PHE A 78 1.90 10.44 -9.95
N ALA A 79 1.57 10.76 -11.20
CA ALA A 79 2.54 11.01 -12.26
C ALA A 79 2.25 12.36 -12.96
N GLY A 80 3.17 13.30 -12.85
CA GLY A 80 2.91 14.68 -13.30
C GLY A 80 1.63 15.23 -12.67
N ASP A 81 0.69 15.70 -13.50
CA ASP A 81 -0.62 16.21 -13.07
C ASP A 81 -1.71 15.15 -13.01
N LEU A 82 -1.33 13.88 -13.15
CA LEU A 82 -2.26 12.76 -13.17
C LEU A 82 -2.29 12.02 -11.83
N VAL A 83 -3.47 11.51 -11.48
CA VAL A 83 -3.68 10.44 -10.50
C VAL A 83 -4.05 9.18 -11.26
N VAL A 84 -3.36 8.05 -10.95
CA VAL A 84 -3.46 6.80 -11.69
C VAL A 84 -3.78 5.65 -10.72
N THR A 85 -4.71 4.79 -11.08
CA THR A 85 -5.08 3.61 -10.28
C THR A 85 -5.57 2.48 -11.18
N GLY A 86 -5.43 1.24 -10.70
CA GLY A 86 -6.05 0.06 -11.30
C GLY A 86 -7.46 -0.16 -10.80
N CYS A 87 -8.27 -0.85 -11.60
CA CYS A 87 -9.65 -1.17 -11.29
C CYS A 87 -9.94 -2.67 -11.58
N GLN A 88 -10.84 -3.27 -10.83
CA GLN A 88 -11.29 -4.65 -11.05
C GLN A 88 -12.06 -4.84 -12.37
N ASP A 89 -12.40 -3.78 -13.09
CA ASP A 89 -12.95 -3.90 -14.46
C ASP A 89 -11.89 -4.14 -15.54
N GLY A 90 -10.61 -4.34 -15.14
CA GLY A 90 -9.50 -4.63 -16.02
C GLY A 90 -8.80 -3.39 -16.58
N PHE A 91 -9.18 -2.18 -16.18
CA PHE A 91 -8.57 -0.95 -16.66
C PHE A 91 -7.63 -0.30 -15.65
N VAL A 92 -6.53 0.24 -16.18
CA VAL A 92 -5.75 1.28 -15.51
C VAL A 92 -6.32 2.62 -15.94
N TYR A 93 -6.75 3.44 -14.99
CA TYR A 93 -7.30 4.76 -15.23
C TYR A 93 -6.33 5.85 -14.82
N ALA A 94 -6.24 6.90 -15.63
CA ALA A 94 -5.53 8.13 -15.29
C ALA A 94 -6.44 9.34 -15.49
N TRP A 95 -6.59 10.11 -14.43
CA TRP A 95 -7.34 11.37 -14.46
C TRP A 95 -6.43 12.55 -14.13
N ASN A 96 -6.75 13.71 -14.71
CA ASN A 96 -6.15 14.95 -14.23
C ASN A 96 -6.53 15.16 -12.76
N ALA A 97 -5.54 15.26 -11.88
CA ALA A 97 -5.73 15.31 -10.43
C ALA A 97 -6.56 16.53 -9.97
N GLU A 98 -6.50 17.66 -10.70
CA GLU A 98 -7.25 18.87 -10.35
C GLU A 98 -8.71 18.78 -10.76
N SER A 99 -8.99 18.31 -11.98
CA SER A 99 -10.31 18.41 -12.61
C SER A 99 -11.11 17.11 -12.64
N GLY A 100 -10.48 15.96 -12.38
CA GLY A 100 -11.09 14.65 -12.53
C GLY A 100 -11.35 14.23 -14.00
N LYS A 101 -10.89 15.03 -14.98
CA LYS A 101 -11.05 14.67 -16.39
C LYS A 101 -10.14 13.48 -16.74
N GLU A 102 -10.74 12.45 -17.36
CA GLU A 102 -9.98 11.30 -17.87
C GLU A 102 -8.95 11.78 -18.90
N ALA A 103 -7.70 11.44 -18.66
CA ALA A 103 -6.58 11.70 -19.56
C ALA A 103 -6.35 10.51 -20.50
N TRP A 104 -6.31 9.32 -19.92
CA TRP A 104 -6.18 8.06 -20.65
C TRP A 104 -6.65 6.89 -19.79
N LYS A 105 -6.89 5.77 -20.42
CA LYS A 105 -7.04 4.47 -19.79
C LYS A 105 -6.35 3.38 -20.62
N TYR A 106 -5.90 2.34 -19.95
CA TYR A 106 -5.26 1.16 -20.55
C TYR A 106 -5.98 -0.10 -20.11
N GLU A 107 -6.33 -0.99 -21.03
CA GLU A 107 -7.01 -2.24 -20.78
C GLU A 107 -6.03 -3.38 -20.60
N THR A 108 -6.13 -4.14 -19.52
CA THR A 108 -5.49 -5.43 -19.28
C THR A 108 -6.48 -6.56 -19.51
N ASP A 109 -6.00 -7.81 -19.58
CA ASP A 109 -6.89 -8.94 -19.86
C ASP A 109 -7.62 -9.49 -18.63
N ALA A 110 -7.40 -8.93 -17.42
CA ALA A 110 -8.07 -9.32 -16.18
C ALA A 110 -8.12 -8.18 -15.15
N GLU A 111 -8.71 -8.46 -13.99
CA GLU A 111 -8.85 -7.55 -12.86
C GLU A 111 -7.51 -6.99 -12.35
N ILE A 112 -7.54 -5.75 -11.84
CA ILE A 112 -6.39 -5.10 -11.24
C ILE A 112 -6.69 -4.79 -9.77
N HIS A 113 -6.04 -5.52 -8.86
CA HIS A 113 -6.11 -5.33 -7.40
C HIS A 113 -4.88 -4.59 -6.87
N ALA A 114 -3.78 -4.65 -7.61
CA ALA A 114 -2.50 -4.09 -7.21
C ALA A 114 -2.53 -2.57 -7.11
N ALA A 115 -1.79 -2.02 -6.15
CA ALA A 115 -1.51 -0.60 -6.09
C ALA A 115 -0.63 -0.17 -7.27
N ALA A 116 -0.94 0.99 -7.86
CA ALA A 116 -0.08 1.60 -8.87
C ALA A 116 1.19 2.16 -8.24
N ASN A 117 2.32 2.04 -8.93
CA ASN A 117 3.58 2.68 -8.56
C ASN A 117 4.11 3.53 -9.71
N VAL A 118 4.93 4.51 -9.38
CA VAL A 118 5.56 5.39 -10.37
C VAL A 118 7.07 5.27 -10.27
N TRP A 119 7.69 5.00 -11.38
CA TRP A 119 9.13 5.15 -11.54
C TRP A 119 9.43 6.40 -12.37
N THR A 120 10.41 7.18 -11.94
CA THR A 120 10.92 8.33 -12.69
C THR A 120 12.32 8.00 -13.18
N ASP A 121 12.51 7.99 -14.48
CA ASP A 121 13.82 7.77 -15.08
C ASP A 121 14.78 8.90 -14.63
N PRO A 122 15.90 8.56 -13.97
CA PRO A 122 16.83 9.56 -13.47
C PRO A 122 17.51 10.39 -14.56
N GLU A 123 17.58 9.88 -15.79
CA GLU A 123 18.23 10.53 -16.93
C GLU A 123 17.25 11.41 -17.71
N THR A 124 16.15 10.84 -18.18
CA THR A 124 15.17 11.51 -19.03
C THR A 124 14.11 12.29 -18.29
N LYS A 125 13.93 12.02 -16.97
CA LYS A 125 12.83 12.51 -16.12
C LYS A 125 11.45 12.03 -16.57
N ALA A 126 11.38 11.12 -17.53
CA ALA A 126 10.12 10.46 -17.91
C ALA A 126 9.57 9.66 -16.72
N GLN A 127 8.26 9.64 -16.60
CA GLN A 127 7.57 8.87 -15.57
C GLN A 127 6.84 7.68 -16.17
N HIS A 128 6.89 6.57 -15.47
CA HIS A 128 6.37 5.29 -15.90
C HIS A 128 5.47 4.73 -14.79
N ILE A 129 4.31 4.20 -15.17
CA ILE A 129 3.40 3.52 -14.26
C ILE A 129 3.75 2.04 -14.23
N ILE A 130 4.02 1.51 -13.05
CA ILE A 130 4.26 0.08 -12.84
C ILE A 130 3.04 -0.48 -12.09
N ILE A 131 2.40 -1.50 -12.68
CA ILE A 131 1.17 -2.07 -12.12
C ILE A 131 1.02 -3.55 -12.50
N GLY A 132 0.62 -4.37 -11.53
CA GLY A 132 0.32 -5.79 -11.72
C GLY A 132 -1.14 -6.05 -12.01
N SER A 133 -1.44 -7.10 -12.78
CA SER A 133 -2.79 -7.54 -13.10
C SER A 133 -2.98 -9.04 -12.82
N TYR A 134 -4.23 -9.47 -12.70
CA TYR A 134 -4.60 -10.88 -12.60
C TYR A 134 -4.48 -11.63 -13.92
N ASP A 135 -4.13 -10.96 -15.01
CA ASP A 135 -3.72 -11.60 -16.28
C ASP A 135 -2.29 -12.13 -16.28
N TYR A 136 -1.65 -12.19 -15.08
CA TYR A 136 -0.31 -12.68 -14.81
C TYR A 136 0.83 -11.74 -15.25
N ASN A 137 0.49 -10.51 -15.64
CA ASN A 137 1.51 -9.55 -16.08
C ASN A 137 1.72 -8.39 -15.11
N VAL A 138 2.96 -7.94 -15.01
CA VAL A 138 3.32 -6.60 -14.56
C VAL A 138 3.58 -5.73 -15.77
N TYR A 139 2.96 -4.58 -15.82
CA TYR A 139 3.03 -3.62 -16.91
C TYR A 139 3.88 -2.41 -16.54
N SER A 140 4.66 -1.91 -17.50
CA SER A 140 5.14 -0.54 -17.52
C SER A 140 4.39 0.24 -18.60
N LEU A 141 3.76 1.34 -18.18
CA LEU A 141 3.05 2.24 -19.08
C LEU A 141 3.70 3.62 -19.04
N ASP A 142 3.85 4.25 -20.18
CA ASP A 142 4.21 5.67 -20.24
C ASP A 142 3.16 6.49 -19.47
N ALA A 143 3.58 7.19 -18.44
CA ALA A 143 2.65 7.85 -17.52
C ALA A 143 1.84 8.97 -18.18
N LYS A 144 2.35 9.59 -19.25
CA LYS A 144 1.69 10.71 -19.94
C LYS A 144 0.62 10.23 -20.92
N THR A 145 0.84 9.09 -21.56
CA THR A 145 0.02 8.62 -22.69
C THR A 145 -0.76 7.33 -22.40
N GLY A 146 -0.40 6.59 -21.36
CA GLY A 146 -0.94 5.27 -21.04
C GLY A 146 -0.47 4.16 -21.98
N LYS A 147 0.47 4.43 -22.89
CA LYS A 147 0.99 3.41 -23.81
C LYS A 147 1.86 2.40 -23.09
N LYS A 148 1.64 1.11 -23.37
CA LYS A 148 2.48 0.04 -22.88
C LYS A 148 3.90 0.16 -23.44
N GLU A 149 4.88 0.10 -22.56
CA GLU A 149 6.30 0.08 -22.88
C GLU A 149 6.82 -1.35 -22.83
N TRP A 150 6.51 -2.05 -21.75
CA TRP A 150 6.79 -3.48 -21.62
C TRP A 150 5.73 -4.16 -20.73
N ALA A 151 5.67 -5.48 -20.83
CA ALA A 151 4.96 -6.33 -19.90
C ALA A 151 5.87 -7.52 -19.54
N ALA A 152 5.81 -7.94 -18.30
CA ALA A 152 6.53 -9.09 -17.76
C ALA A 152 5.53 -10.11 -17.27
N GLU A 153 5.50 -11.29 -17.91
CA GLU A 153 4.61 -12.39 -17.56
C GLU A 153 5.18 -13.20 -16.39
N THR A 154 4.30 -13.61 -15.47
CA THR A 154 4.61 -14.47 -14.33
C THR A 154 3.83 -15.78 -14.42
N GLY A 155 4.06 -16.69 -13.47
CA GLY A 155 3.35 -17.97 -13.45
C GLY A 155 1.90 -17.91 -12.95
N TYR A 156 1.48 -16.79 -12.29
CA TYR A 156 0.16 -16.70 -11.68
C TYR A 156 -0.25 -15.24 -11.36
N TYR A 157 -1.41 -15.06 -10.69
CA TYR A 157 -1.98 -13.74 -10.32
C TYR A 157 -1.02 -12.86 -9.55
N ILE A 158 -1.02 -11.55 -9.85
CA ILE A 158 -0.25 -10.54 -9.14
C ILE A 158 -1.21 -9.73 -8.26
N ASN A 159 -1.18 -9.98 -6.96
CA ASN A 159 -2.04 -9.31 -5.98
C ASN A 159 -1.44 -8.00 -5.45
N GLY A 160 -0.15 -8.02 -5.17
CA GLY A 160 0.56 -6.89 -4.55
C GLY A 160 1.08 -5.87 -5.55
N GLY A 161 1.24 -4.63 -5.09
CA GLY A 161 1.94 -3.60 -5.87
C GLY A 161 3.43 -3.90 -5.95
N ALA A 162 4.01 -3.71 -7.13
CA ALA A 162 5.43 -3.85 -7.35
C ALA A 162 6.23 -2.75 -6.64
N ALA A 163 7.31 -3.09 -5.94
CA ALA A 163 8.24 -2.10 -5.44
C ALA A 163 9.22 -1.66 -6.54
N VAL A 164 9.55 -0.38 -6.56
CA VAL A 164 10.52 0.18 -7.49
C VAL A 164 11.66 0.85 -6.71
N GLY A 165 12.88 0.42 -6.97
CA GLY A 165 14.08 0.95 -6.31
C GLY A 165 15.36 0.39 -6.94
N ASP A 166 16.47 1.11 -6.84
CA ASP A 166 17.79 0.69 -7.31
C ASP A 166 17.82 0.24 -8.79
N GLY A 167 16.98 0.86 -9.64
CA GLY A 167 16.85 0.51 -11.05
C GLY A 167 16.09 -0.81 -11.30
N LYS A 168 15.42 -1.35 -10.29
CA LYS A 168 14.68 -2.62 -10.35
C LYS A 168 13.19 -2.41 -10.08
N VAL A 169 12.40 -3.30 -10.64
CA VAL A 169 11.02 -3.58 -10.25
C VAL A 169 11.03 -4.93 -9.56
N VAL A 170 10.51 -4.98 -8.33
CA VAL A 170 10.40 -6.22 -7.57
C VAL A 170 8.94 -6.43 -7.21
N PHE A 171 8.45 -7.61 -7.47
CA PHE A 171 7.07 -7.99 -7.19
C PHE A 171 6.97 -9.48 -6.86
N GLY A 172 5.88 -9.87 -6.24
CA GLY A 172 5.53 -11.25 -6.00
C GLY A 172 4.07 -11.49 -6.33
N GLY A 173 3.72 -12.75 -6.45
CA GLY A 173 2.38 -13.19 -6.77
C GLY A 173 2.01 -14.50 -6.10
N CYS A 174 0.95 -15.13 -6.60
CA CYS A 174 0.50 -16.44 -6.15
C CYS A 174 1.34 -17.61 -6.72
N ASP A 175 2.41 -17.32 -7.45
CA ASP A 175 3.40 -18.30 -7.92
C ASP A 175 4.48 -18.63 -6.88
N SER A 176 4.45 -17.96 -5.73
CA SER A 176 5.42 -18.14 -4.63
C SER A 176 6.83 -17.68 -4.94
N VAL A 177 6.97 -16.75 -5.89
CA VAL A 177 8.24 -16.24 -6.38
C VAL A 177 8.33 -14.72 -6.18
N LEU A 178 9.51 -14.25 -5.82
CA LEU A 178 9.90 -12.84 -5.98
C LEU A 178 10.62 -12.68 -7.31
N HIS A 179 10.02 -11.89 -8.19
CA HIS A 179 10.58 -11.52 -9.47
C HIS A 179 11.34 -10.21 -9.35
N VAL A 180 12.56 -10.17 -9.86
CA VAL A 180 13.40 -8.97 -9.92
C VAL A 180 13.69 -8.64 -11.39
N HIS A 181 13.15 -7.55 -11.86
CA HIS A 181 13.27 -7.10 -13.26
C HIS A 181 14.01 -5.78 -13.36
N ASP A 182 14.72 -5.58 -14.44
CA ASP A 182 15.24 -4.26 -14.82
C ASP A 182 14.08 -3.32 -15.12
N VAL A 183 14.03 -2.16 -14.48
CA VAL A 183 12.88 -1.26 -14.55
C VAL A 183 12.69 -0.61 -15.93
N LYS A 184 13.78 -0.43 -16.71
CA LYS A 184 13.72 0.20 -18.04
C LYS A 184 13.24 -0.78 -19.11
N SER A 185 13.76 -2.00 -19.08
CA SER A 185 13.51 -2.99 -20.15
C SER A 185 12.43 -4.01 -19.80
N GLY A 186 12.04 -4.14 -18.54
CA GLY A 186 11.16 -5.21 -18.05
C GLY A 186 11.79 -6.60 -18.10
N LYS A 187 13.09 -6.71 -18.38
CA LYS A 187 13.77 -8.00 -18.46
C LYS A 187 13.98 -8.57 -17.06
N GLU A 188 13.60 -9.84 -16.88
CA GLU A 188 13.87 -10.56 -15.63
C GLU A 188 15.38 -10.74 -15.43
N GLU A 189 15.85 -10.41 -14.26
CA GLU A 189 17.23 -10.59 -13.84
C GLU A 189 17.38 -11.67 -12.79
N LYS A 190 16.36 -11.83 -11.92
CA LYS A 190 16.36 -12.84 -10.87
C LYS A 190 14.97 -13.36 -10.59
N HIS A 191 14.96 -14.60 -10.18
CA HIS A 191 13.85 -15.42 -9.78
C HIS A 191 14.17 -16.02 -8.40
N ILE A 192 13.46 -15.61 -7.35
CA ILE A 192 13.76 -16.00 -5.96
C ILE A 192 12.57 -16.77 -5.41
N GLU A 193 12.76 -18.05 -5.19
CA GLU A 193 11.75 -18.92 -4.57
C GLU A 193 11.58 -18.55 -3.09
N VAL A 194 10.37 -18.16 -2.70
CA VAL A 194 10.01 -17.89 -1.29
C VAL A 194 9.13 -18.97 -0.69
N GLY A 195 8.64 -19.88 -1.52
CA GLY A 195 7.93 -21.09 -1.08
C GLY A 195 6.48 -20.88 -0.62
N ALA A 196 5.93 -19.67 -0.75
CA ALA A 196 4.54 -19.37 -0.42
C ALA A 196 4.03 -18.12 -1.15
N TYR A 197 2.72 -18.04 -1.33
CA TYR A 197 2.04 -16.93 -2.01
C TYR A 197 2.34 -15.57 -1.37
N ILE A 198 2.60 -14.59 -2.20
CA ILE A 198 2.83 -13.19 -1.82
C ILE A 198 1.57 -12.41 -2.15
N GLY A 199 0.84 -11.99 -1.14
CA GLY A 199 -0.49 -11.37 -1.30
C GLY A 199 -0.50 -9.85 -1.20
N ASN A 200 0.64 -9.21 -0.93
CA ASN A 200 0.71 -7.76 -0.73
C ASN A 200 2.00 -7.18 -1.31
N ASN A 201 2.16 -5.86 -1.15
CA ASN A 201 3.30 -5.12 -1.66
C ASN A 201 4.61 -5.60 -0.99
N VAL A 202 5.66 -5.68 -1.77
CA VAL A 202 7.03 -5.84 -1.26
C VAL A 202 7.64 -4.48 -0.93
N ALA A 203 8.65 -4.46 -0.07
CA ALA A 203 9.41 -3.26 0.24
C ALA A 203 10.89 -3.45 -0.12
N ILE A 204 11.54 -2.39 -0.59
CA ILE A 204 12.97 -2.37 -0.90
C ILE A 204 13.65 -1.28 -0.09
N ALA A 205 14.76 -1.62 0.55
CA ALA A 205 15.64 -0.64 1.17
C ALA A 205 17.09 -1.15 1.20
N ASP A 206 18.03 -0.32 0.78
CA ASP A 206 19.48 -0.57 0.80
C ASP A 206 19.85 -1.93 0.18
N GLY A 207 19.32 -2.24 -0.99
CA GLY A 207 19.61 -3.48 -1.72
C GLY A 207 18.99 -4.76 -1.13
N VAL A 208 18.06 -4.63 -0.18
CA VAL A 208 17.34 -5.77 0.43
C VAL A 208 15.84 -5.66 0.16
N ILE A 209 15.24 -6.78 -0.25
CA ILE A 209 13.80 -6.97 -0.42
C ILE A 209 13.22 -7.49 0.89
N TYR A 210 12.15 -6.89 1.37
CA TYR A 210 11.38 -7.35 2.51
C TYR A 210 9.99 -7.77 2.04
N VAL A 211 9.60 -9.00 2.36
CA VAL A 211 8.34 -9.59 1.89
C VAL A 211 7.62 -10.33 3.01
N SER A 212 6.33 -10.10 3.11
CA SER A 212 5.40 -10.86 3.94
C SER A 212 4.68 -11.86 3.05
N HIS A 213 4.49 -13.10 3.51
CA HIS A 213 3.86 -14.13 2.69
C HIS A 213 2.99 -15.10 3.50
N TYR A 214 2.12 -15.84 2.77
CA TYR A 214 1.17 -16.79 3.35
C TYR A 214 1.81 -18.03 3.99
N GLY A 215 3.12 -18.21 3.85
CA GLY A 215 3.88 -19.24 4.55
C GLY A 215 4.21 -18.89 6.00
N ASN A 216 3.47 -17.96 6.61
CA ASN A 216 3.61 -17.55 8.01
C ASN A 216 4.96 -16.89 8.33
N ARG A 217 5.56 -16.21 7.35
CA ARG A 217 6.90 -15.60 7.48
C ARG A 217 6.97 -14.20 6.90
N VAL A 218 7.94 -13.47 7.41
CA VAL A 218 8.50 -12.25 6.83
C VAL A 218 9.93 -12.56 6.44
N GLY A 219 10.25 -12.46 5.16
CA GLY A 219 11.58 -12.74 4.61
C GLY A 219 12.33 -11.47 4.21
N ALA A 220 13.65 -11.50 4.34
CA ALA A 220 14.55 -10.51 3.76
C ALA A 220 15.49 -11.20 2.77
N TYR A 221 15.58 -10.65 1.56
CA TYR A 221 16.37 -11.22 0.47
C TYR A 221 17.27 -10.15 -0.16
N SER A 222 18.51 -10.51 -0.46
CA SER A 222 19.46 -9.62 -1.14
C SER A 222 19.08 -9.47 -2.62
N ILE A 223 18.97 -8.25 -3.12
CA ILE A 223 18.77 -7.98 -4.55
C ILE A 223 19.98 -8.42 -5.36
N ALA A 224 21.20 -8.31 -4.80
CA ALA A 224 22.44 -8.54 -5.51
C ALA A 224 22.61 -10.01 -5.96
N ASP A 225 22.28 -10.96 -5.11
CA ASP A 225 22.48 -12.40 -5.36
C ASP A 225 21.23 -13.26 -5.19
N GLY A 226 20.11 -12.69 -4.71
CA GLY A 226 18.86 -13.39 -4.44
C GLY A 226 18.88 -14.24 -3.16
N MET A 227 19.96 -14.17 -2.36
CA MET A 227 20.07 -15.00 -1.17
C MET A 227 19.19 -14.47 -0.05
N GLN A 228 18.62 -15.40 0.71
CA GLN A 228 17.89 -15.06 1.94
C GLN A 228 18.87 -14.55 2.99
N VAL A 229 18.61 -13.32 3.49
CA VAL A 229 19.40 -12.70 4.56
C VAL A 229 18.93 -13.19 5.91
N TRP A 230 17.61 -13.20 6.12
CA TRP A 230 16.95 -13.75 7.30
C TRP A 230 15.47 -14.04 7.01
N GLU A 231 14.88 -14.81 7.91
CA GLU A 231 13.46 -15.08 7.95
C GLU A 231 12.94 -14.93 9.38
N TYR A 232 11.76 -14.34 9.52
CA TYR A 232 11.07 -14.14 10.79
C TYR A 232 9.67 -14.75 10.76
N GLY A 233 9.27 -15.41 11.84
CA GLY A 233 7.93 -15.96 12.05
C GLY A 233 7.94 -16.92 13.21
N GLU A 234 7.37 -16.49 14.32
CA GLU A 234 7.34 -17.27 15.56
C GLU A 234 6.09 -18.13 15.72
N ARG A 235 5.03 -17.86 14.92
CA ARG A 235 3.72 -18.50 15.03
C ARG A 235 3.21 -18.92 13.66
N ASP A 236 2.26 -19.84 13.64
CA ASP A 236 1.62 -20.33 12.40
C ASP A 236 0.44 -19.45 11.98
N PHE A 237 0.73 -18.17 11.70
CA PHE A 237 -0.22 -17.20 11.17
C PHE A 237 0.43 -16.40 10.05
N GLU A 238 -0.36 -16.09 9.03
CA GLU A 238 0.12 -15.34 7.87
C GLU A 238 0.46 -13.89 8.21
N TYR A 239 1.42 -13.35 7.48
CA TYR A 239 1.70 -11.93 7.41
C TYR A 239 1.17 -11.39 6.08
N TYR A 240 0.12 -10.58 6.14
CA TYR A 240 -0.50 -9.99 4.95
C TYR A 240 -0.07 -8.55 4.73
N ALA A 241 0.16 -7.77 5.79
CA ALA A 241 0.58 -6.39 5.69
C ALA A 241 1.95 -6.23 5.02
N ALA A 242 2.11 -5.19 4.20
CA ALA A 242 3.43 -4.83 3.68
C ALA A 242 4.34 -4.32 4.81
N ALA A 243 5.62 -4.66 4.75
CA ALA A 243 6.61 -4.21 5.72
C ALA A 243 6.89 -2.71 5.59
N SER A 244 6.99 -2.02 6.73
CA SER A 244 7.47 -0.64 6.81
C SER A 244 8.87 -0.63 7.39
N ILE A 245 9.75 0.21 6.84
CA ILE A 245 11.18 0.18 7.16
C ILE A 245 11.62 1.54 7.67
N TRP A 246 12.19 1.56 8.86
CA TRP A 246 12.83 2.75 9.43
C TRP A 246 14.16 2.38 10.08
N GLU A 247 15.24 3.00 9.59
CA GLU A 247 16.61 2.76 10.07
C GLU A 247 16.95 1.26 10.18
N LYS A 248 17.10 0.77 11.41
CA LYS A 248 17.45 -0.63 11.71
C LYS A 248 16.25 -1.49 12.09
N THR A 249 15.03 -1.10 11.75
CA THR A 249 13.83 -1.81 12.15
C THR A 249 12.87 -2.01 10.98
N VAL A 250 12.33 -3.20 10.88
CA VAL A 250 11.21 -3.58 10.02
C VAL A 250 9.97 -3.72 10.89
N PHE A 251 8.89 -3.07 10.49
CA PHE A 251 7.60 -3.10 11.17
C PHE A 251 6.56 -3.79 10.31
N VAL A 252 5.79 -4.70 10.89
CA VAL A 252 4.77 -5.46 10.15
C VAL A 252 3.61 -5.87 11.05
N GLY A 253 2.40 -5.79 10.52
CA GLY A 253 1.21 -6.37 11.12
C GLY A 253 1.08 -7.85 10.79
N GLY A 254 0.62 -8.66 11.75
CA GLY A 254 0.39 -10.09 11.60
C GLY A 254 -1.06 -10.49 11.83
N ARG A 255 -1.47 -11.60 11.22
CA ARG A 255 -2.77 -12.25 11.49
C ARG A 255 -2.78 -13.04 12.81
N ASP A 256 -1.62 -13.13 13.48
CA ASP A 256 -1.48 -13.58 14.86
C ASP A 256 -1.98 -12.54 15.89
N LYS A 257 -2.61 -11.45 15.42
CA LYS A 257 -3.13 -10.33 16.22
C LYS A 257 -2.03 -9.51 16.88
N ARG A 258 -0.85 -9.45 16.24
CA ARG A 258 0.30 -8.70 16.76
C ARG A 258 0.86 -7.77 15.71
N PHE A 259 1.43 -6.70 16.21
CA PHE A 259 2.28 -5.80 15.44
C PHE A 259 3.71 -6.01 15.90
N HIS A 260 4.62 -6.30 14.96
CA HIS A 260 5.98 -6.72 15.21
C HIS A 260 6.97 -5.64 14.80
N ALA A 261 7.98 -5.43 15.64
CA ALA A 261 9.21 -4.72 15.29
C ALA A 261 10.37 -5.71 15.26
N ILE A 262 11.02 -5.80 14.11
CA ILE A 262 12.05 -6.79 13.80
C ILE A 262 13.36 -6.05 13.54
N ASP A 263 14.45 -6.52 14.11
CA ASP A 263 15.78 -5.99 13.80
C ASP A 263 16.11 -6.28 12.33
N ARG A 264 16.37 -5.24 11.57
CA ARG A 264 16.55 -5.28 10.12
C ARG A 264 17.77 -6.10 9.68
N VAL A 265 18.79 -6.18 10.52
CA VAL A 265 20.05 -6.87 10.20
C VAL A 265 19.98 -8.35 10.56
N THR A 266 19.39 -8.65 11.71
CA THR A 266 19.43 -10.01 12.29
C THR A 266 18.13 -10.79 12.12
N GLY A 267 17.02 -10.16 11.73
CA GLY A 267 15.69 -10.77 11.69
C GLY A 267 15.10 -11.08 13.07
N LYS A 268 15.72 -10.65 14.17
CA LYS A 268 15.23 -10.93 15.52
C LYS A 268 14.18 -9.91 15.95
N GLN A 269 13.19 -10.39 16.72
CA GLN A 269 12.19 -9.52 17.32
C GLN A 269 12.85 -8.51 18.28
N LYS A 270 12.48 -7.24 18.13
CA LYS A 270 12.84 -6.16 19.07
C LYS A 270 11.73 -6.00 20.12
N TRP A 271 10.50 -5.89 19.66
CA TRP A 271 9.30 -5.83 20.47
C TRP A 271 8.07 -6.27 19.67
N GLU A 272 6.99 -6.58 20.37
CA GLU A 272 5.67 -6.81 19.79
C GLU A 272 4.58 -6.05 20.56
N PHE A 273 3.51 -5.69 19.87
CA PHE A 273 2.29 -5.14 20.46
C PHE A 273 1.11 -6.07 20.15
N ARG A 274 0.27 -6.36 21.12
CA ARG A 274 -0.90 -7.23 20.95
C ARG A 274 -2.16 -6.40 20.71
N ALA A 275 -2.76 -6.52 19.53
CA ALA A 275 -4.10 -6.06 19.19
C ALA A 275 -5.15 -7.13 19.55
N ARG A 276 -6.43 -6.84 19.25
CA ARG A 276 -7.54 -7.76 19.55
C ARG A 276 -7.89 -8.66 18.36
N ASP A 277 -7.51 -8.26 17.14
CA ASP A 277 -7.70 -9.04 15.93
C ASP A 277 -6.51 -8.86 14.98
N ARG A 278 -6.57 -9.47 13.77
CA ARG A 278 -5.52 -9.45 12.76
C ARG A 278 -5.22 -8.01 12.29
N ILE A 279 -4.01 -7.79 11.84
CA ILE A 279 -3.51 -6.50 11.36
C ILE A 279 -3.11 -6.66 9.90
N ASP A 280 -4.04 -6.40 8.98
CA ASP A 280 -3.83 -6.47 7.52
C ASP A 280 -3.43 -5.08 6.95
N SER A 281 -3.61 -4.00 7.70
CA SER A 281 -3.16 -2.64 7.35
C SER A 281 -1.63 -2.54 7.35
N SER A 282 -1.05 -2.01 6.27
CA SER A 282 0.39 -1.67 6.26
C SER A 282 0.61 -0.36 7.03
N ALA A 283 1.55 -0.39 7.96
CA ALA A 283 1.80 0.73 8.86
C ALA A 283 2.56 1.88 8.20
N VAL A 284 2.51 3.06 8.81
CA VAL A 284 3.37 4.20 8.45
C VAL A 284 4.16 4.67 9.68
N VAL A 285 5.48 4.73 9.56
CA VAL A 285 6.37 5.33 10.55
C VAL A 285 6.33 6.85 10.39
N CYS A 286 6.06 7.57 11.48
CA CYS A 286 5.86 9.01 11.50
C CYS A 286 7.00 9.71 12.25
N GLY A 287 7.80 10.51 11.52
CA GLY A 287 8.87 11.33 12.06
C GLY A 287 9.93 10.58 12.88
N GLY A 288 10.04 9.26 12.71
CA GLY A 288 10.94 8.43 13.50
C GLY A 288 10.59 8.33 14.99
N GLN A 289 9.38 8.68 15.39
CA GLN A 289 8.93 8.68 16.79
C GLN A 289 7.77 7.75 17.07
N SER A 290 6.90 7.55 16.09
CA SER A 290 5.73 6.68 16.22
C SER A 290 5.47 5.88 14.97
N VAL A 291 4.70 4.80 15.10
CA VAL A 291 4.16 4.01 14.00
C VAL A 291 2.64 3.94 14.14
N ILE A 292 1.92 4.13 13.02
CA ILE A 292 0.46 4.18 13.01
C ILE A 292 -0.09 3.16 12.01
N PHE A 293 -1.16 2.46 12.38
CA PHE A 293 -1.80 1.42 11.54
C PHE A 293 -3.27 1.21 11.92
N GLY A 294 -4.03 0.61 11.01
CA GLY A 294 -5.38 0.13 11.25
C GLY A 294 -5.39 -1.34 11.66
N CYS A 295 -6.47 -1.81 12.27
CA CYS A 295 -6.66 -3.19 12.70
C CYS A 295 -8.09 -3.67 12.40
N ASP A 296 -8.25 -4.97 12.18
CA ASP A 296 -9.55 -5.59 11.95
C ASP A 296 -10.44 -5.61 13.21
N ASP A 297 -9.89 -5.33 14.39
CA ASP A 297 -10.66 -5.13 15.63
C ASP A 297 -11.45 -3.80 15.65
N GLY A 298 -11.36 -3.01 14.59
CA GLY A 298 -12.05 -1.73 14.46
C GLY A 298 -11.32 -0.55 15.10
N TYR A 299 -10.05 -0.72 15.48
CA TYR A 299 -9.24 0.35 16.04
C TYR A 299 -8.16 0.82 15.05
N ILE A 300 -7.80 2.09 15.16
CA ILE A 300 -6.59 2.69 14.65
C ILE A 300 -5.65 2.85 15.83
N TYR A 301 -4.41 2.37 15.71
CA TYR A 301 -3.40 2.41 16.75
C TYR A 301 -2.22 3.28 16.37
N ALA A 302 -1.67 3.99 17.34
CA ALA A 302 -0.37 4.63 17.26
C ALA A 302 0.51 4.14 18.42
N LEU A 303 1.71 3.68 18.09
CA LEU A 303 2.66 3.14 19.06
C LEU A 303 3.96 3.94 19.06
N ASP A 304 4.61 4.00 20.22
CA ASP A 304 5.98 4.47 20.34
C ASP A 304 6.91 3.59 19.50
N LEU A 305 7.76 4.22 18.70
CA LEU A 305 8.56 3.50 17.72
C LEU A 305 9.63 2.60 18.34
N GLU A 306 10.19 3.00 19.49
CA GLU A 306 11.25 2.25 20.15
C GLU A 306 10.74 1.19 21.11
N LYS A 307 9.64 1.49 21.82
CA LYS A 307 9.14 0.66 22.93
C LYS A 307 7.95 -0.20 22.54
N GLY A 308 7.24 0.12 21.45
CA GLY A 308 6.00 -0.55 21.07
C GLY A 308 4.85 -0.27 22.02
N SER A 309 4.97 0.69 22.95
CA SER A 309 3.88 1.06 23.86
C SER A 309 2.84 1.93 23.14
N GLU A 310 1.57 1.73 23.48
CA GLU A 310 0.47 2.50 22.91
C GLU A 310 0.57 3.99 23.31
N LEU A 311 0.58 4.86 22.30
CA LEU A 311 0.53 6.31 22.45
C LEU A 311 -0.90 6.84 22.31
N TRP A 312 -1.66 6.22 21.40
CA TRP A 312 -3.02 6.62 21.09
C TRP A 312 -3.75 5.51 20.36
N ARG A 313 -5.07 5.48 20.51
CA ARG A 313 -5.97 4.68 19.67
C ARG A 313 -7.30 5.38 19.46
N PHE A 314 -7.97 5.04 18.39
CA PHE A 314 -9.32 5.51 18.06
C PHE A 314 -10.18 4.32 17.64
N GLU A 315 -11.42 4.27 18.15
CA GLU A 315 -12.40 3.26 17.80
C GLU A 315 -13.21 3.73 16.59
N ALA A 316 -12.95 3.15 15.43
CA ALA A 316 -13.72 3.36 14.19
C ALA A 316 -15.00 2.51 14.18
N GLY A 317 -15.03 1.40 14.94
CA GLY A 317 -16.18 0.51 15.07
C GLY A 317 -16.37 -0.46 13.90
N SER A 318 -15.49 -0.42 12.89
CA SER A 318 -15.46 -1.32 11.74
C SER A 318 -14.01 -1.62 11.37
N PRO A 319 -13.68 -2.79 10.79
CA PRO A 319 -12.31 -3.12 10.40
C PRO A 319 -11.62 -2.02 9.60
N VAL A 320 -10.38 -1.70 9.95
CA VAL A 320 -9.55 -0.70 9.28
C VAL A 320 -8.39 -1.40 8.61
N LYS A 321 -8.58 -1.80 7.35
CA LYS A 321 -7.58 -2.53 6.55
C LYS A 321 -6.74 -1.61 5.67
N SER A 322 -7.21 -0.40 5.38
CA SER A 322 -6.45 0.56 4.59
C SER A 322 -5.16 0.97 5.30
N SER A 323 -4.12 1.20 4.52
CA SER A 323 -2.90 1.83 5.04
C SER A 323 -3.13 3.32 5.28
N PRO A 324 -2.56 3.91 6.34
CA PRO A 324 -2.73 5.33 6.64
C PRO A 324 -2.05 6.23 5.60
N ALA A 325 -2.64 7.40 5.34
CA ALA A 325 -1.98 8.49 4.63
C ALA A 325 -1.68 9.63 5.59
N ILE A 326 -0.45 10.14 5.51
CA ILE A 326 0.03 11.26 6.34
C ILE A 326 0.32 12.46 5.44
N ALA A 327 -0.32 13.58 5.70
CA ALA A 327 -0.14 14.80 4.91
C ALA A 327 -0.20 16.07 5.78
N GLY A 328 0.96 16.71 5.98
CA GLY A 328 1.06 17.82 6.93
C GLY A 328 0.57 17.39 8.31
N ASP A 329 -0.41 18.12 8.84
CA ASP A 329 -1.01 17.81 10.15
C ASP A 329 -2.11 16.75 10.10
N TYR A 330 -2.39 16.15 8.95
CA TYR A 330 -3.51 15.22 8.79
C TYR A 330 -3.05 13.79 8.68
N VAL A 331 -3.86 12.90 9.31
CA VAL A 331 -3.78 11.44 9.21
C VAL A 331 -5.12 10.93 8.68
N LEU A 332 -5.10 10.11 7.65
CA LEU A 332 -6.31 9.60 6.99
C LEU A 332 -6.32 8.07 6.94
N PHE A 333 -7.50 7.50 7.09
CA PHE A 333 -7.77 6.07 6.97
C PHE A 333 -9.08 5.83 6.22
N GLY A 334 -9.16 4.73 5.51
CA GLY A 334 -10.42 4.16 5.05
C GLY A 334 -10.81 2.96 5.91
N ALA A 335 -12.09 2.76 6.19
CA ALA A 335 -12.58 1.62 6.94
C ALA A 335 -13.66 0.84 6.18
N ASP A 336 -13.91 -0.40 6.61
CA ASP A 336 -14.86 -1.32 5.98
C ASP A 336 -16.35 -0.90 6.14
N ASP A 337 -16.63 0.20 6.86
CA ASP A 337 -17.94 0.84 6.90
C ASP A 337 -18.21 1.83 5.76
N GLY A 338 -17.23 1.99 4.86
CA GLY A 338 -17.27 2.94 3.76
C GLY A 338 -16.97 4.37 4.17
N LEU A 339 -16.40 4.60 5.35
CA LEU A 339 -15.98 5.91 5.79
C LEU A 339 -14.48 6.15 5.55
N VAL A 340 -14.15 7.34 5.12
CA VAL A 340 -12.81 7.91 5.21
C VAL A 340 -12.77 8.77 6.47
N TYR A 341 -11.85 8.44 7.36
CA TYR A 341 -11.59 9.18 8.60
C TYR A 341 -10.39 10.08 8.42
N ALA A 342 -10.52 11.31 8.83
CA ALA A 342 -9.40 12.24 8.93
C ALA A 342 -9.21 12.72 10.37
N PHE A 343 -7.98 12.69 10.80
CA PHE A 343 -7.55 13.19 12.10
C PHE A 343 -6.55 14.33 11.88
N LYS A 344 -6.46 15.20 12.87
CA LYS A 344 -5.48 16.28 12.88
C LYS A 344 -4.52 16.10 14.05
N ASN A 345 -3.30 16.56 13.87
CA ASN A 345 -2.29 16.60 14.92
C ASN A 345 -2.84 17.27 16.18
N GLY A 346 -2.55 16.71 17.33
CA GLY A 346 -2.83 17.34 18.61
C GLY A 346 -2.11 18.70 18.76
N LYS A 347 -2.63 19.56 19.61
CA LYS A 347 -2.06 20.89 19.88
C LYS A 347 -0.76 20.82 20.67
#